data_bbb4d999bb7cd95720d2240810138d63
#
_entry.id   bbb4d999bb7cd95720d2240810138d63
#
_cell.length_a   1.000
_cell.length_b   1.000
_cell.length_c   1.000
_cell.angle_alpha   90.00
_cell.angle_beta   90.00
_cell.angle_gamma   90.00
#
_symmetry.space_group_name_H-M   'P 1'
#
loop_
_entity.id
_entity.type
_entity.pdbx_description
1 polymer ?
#
loop_
_entity_poly.entity_id
_entity_poly.type
_entity_poly.pdbx_seq_one_letter_code
_entity_poly.pdbx_strand_id
1 'polypeptide(L)'
;ASLTKTTATLLAVMKLYDEGKIKLDDKVSAYLPFLRNGNKRNITIRELLFHESGLPPYIRFYLDIIDPNSVHGPYSQSWVDEWHRTQVSEHSYYCSDFKFRKGMVSDKNTPAYTLHMADGMWLNKSFKNSILQRIAKCELDGKRYVYSDLGFVLLQQVVEKVTELPMDLYLAREFYAPMGLQRTMFLPLTKFTKAEIMPTASNDFLRRQDICGYVHDETAACMGGVSGNAGLFSTAEEVAKVYQMLLNGGEFNGKRFLSEATCRLFTTEKSAISRRGLGFDKPDVSIVKRSPCAPSAPEAVYGHTGFTG
;
A
#
# COMPACT_ATOMS: atom_id res chain seq x y z
N ALA A 1 1.03 -4.33 6.24
CA ALA A 1 -0.08 -4.39 5.30
C ALA A 1 -0.79 -3.03 5.14
N SER A 2 -2.13 -3.02 4.99
CA SER A 2 -2.87 -1.81 4.58
C SER A 2 -2.90 -0.66 5.59
N LEU A 3 -2.48 -0.84 6.82
CA LEU A 3 -2.25 0.30 7.73
C LEU A 3 -1.21 1.29 7.17
N THR A 4 -0.34 0.84 6.26
CA THR A 4 0.56 1.72 5.49
C THR A 4 -0.20 2.85 4.80
N LYS A 5 -1.41 2.59 4.30
CA LYS A 5 -2.23 3.59 3.63
C LYS A 5 -2.50 4.82 4.49
N THR A 6 -2.82 4.61 5.78
CA THR A 6 -3.18 5.69 6.69
C THR A 6 -1.99 6.21 7.51
N THR A 7 -1.06 5.35 7.88
CA THR A 7 0.09 5.72 8.71
C THR A 7 1.32 6.16 7.90
N ALA A 8 1.25 6.07 6.57
CA ALA A 8 2.30 6.54 5.67
C ALA A 8 1.74 7.40 4.53
N THR A 9 1.15 6.78 3.51
CA THR A 9 0.77 7.48 2.27
C THR A 9 -0.20 8.63 2.52
N LEU A 10 -1.23 8.41 3.34
CA LEU A 10 -2.21 9.45 3.68
C LEU A 10 -1.56 10.60 4.44
N LEU A 11 -0.67 10.33 5.40
CA LEU A 11 0.07 11.39 6.12
C LEU A 11 0.87 12.26 5.15
N ALA A 12 1.56 11.64 4.18
CA ALA A 12 2.29 12.38 3.16
C ALA A 12 1.35 13.24 2.30
N VAL A 13 0.21 12.70 1.87
CA VAL A 13 -0.82 13.44 1.12
C VAL A 13 -1.40 14.58 1.96
N MET A 14 -1.72 14.35 3.23
CA MET A 14 -2.21 15.38 4.14
C MET A 14 -1.20 16.52 4.30
N LYS A 15 0.09 16.20 4.43
CA LYS A 15 1.15 17.19 4.55
C LYS A 15 1.28 18.04 3.29
N LEU A 16 1.25 17.43 2.11
CA LEU A 16 1.29 18.15 0.83
C LEU A 16 0.05 19.03 0.61
N TYR A 17 -1.12 18.56 1.04
CA TYR A 17 -2.35 19.35 1.02
C TYR A 17 -2.26 20.54 1.98
N ASP A 18 -1.79 20.32 3.20
CA ASP A 18 -1.61 21.35 4.23
C ASP A 18 -0.65 22.46 3.78
N GLU A 19 0.39 22.09 3.05
CA GLU A 19 1.36 23.01 2.45
C GLU A 19 0.87 23.66 1.14
N GLY A 20 -0.34 23.36 0.69
CA GLY A 20 -0.90 23.88 -0.57
C GLY A 20 -0.22 23.37 -1.84
N LYS A 21 0.60 22.32 -1.76
CA LYS A 21 1.32 21.72 -2.89
C LYS A 21 0.45 20.85 -3.78
N ILE A 22 -0.65 20.34 -3.23
CA ILE A 22 -1.68 19.57 -3.95
C ILE A 22 -3.06 20.00 -3.47
N LYS A 23 -4.09 19.77 -4.32
CA LYS A 23 -5.51 19.91 -3.96
C LYS A 23 -6.20 18.57 -4.14
N LEU A 24 -7.24 18.30 -3.35
CA LEU A 24 -7.99 17.05 -3.43
C LEU A 24 -8.61 16.81 -4.82
N ASP A 25 -9.01 17.87 -5.49
CA ASP A 25 -9.67 17.81 -6.80
C ASP A 25 -8.69 17.93 -7.98
N ASP A 26 -7.38 17.99 -7.69
CA ASP A 26 -6.37 17.94 -8.72
C ASP A 26 -6.40 16.57 -9.43
N LYS A 27 -6.26 16.61 -10.75
CA LYS A 27 -6.11 15.39 -11.54
C LYS A 27 -4.74 14.75 -11.28
N VAL A 28 -4.72 13.47 -10.96
CA VAL A 28 -3.48 12.71 -10.75
C VAL A 28 -2.57 12.79 -11.97
N SER A 29 -3.14 12.87 -13.17
CA SER A 29 -2.42 13.04 -14.44
C SER A 29 -1.65 14.37 -14.56
N ALA A 30 -1.97 15.37 -13.73
CA ALA A 30 -1.17 16.61 -13.66
C ALA A 30 0.24 16.33 -13.11
N TYR A 31 0.33 15.44 -12.14
CA TYR A 31 1.57 15.03 -11.49
C TYR A 31 2.23 13.84 -12.20
N LEU A 32 1.44 12.92 -12.76
CA LEU A 32 1.88 11.67 -13.38
C LEU A 32 1.60 11.69 -14.89
N PRO A 33 2.55 12.18 -15.72
CA PRO A 33 2.33 12.36 -17.16
C PRO A 33 1.95 11.10 -17.92
N PHE A 34 2.35 9.92 -17.44
CA PHE A 34 2.01 8.64 -18.07
C PHE A 34 0.51 8.29 -18.02
N LEU A 35 -0.29 9.03 -17.24
CA LEU A 35 -1.76 8.88 -17.17
C LEU A 35 -2.53 9.84 -18.09
N ARG A 36 -1.86 10.79 -18.76
CA ARG A 36 -2.52 11.87 -19.52
C ARG A 36 -3.29 11.36 -20.74
N ASN A 37 -2.79 10.32 -21.39
CA ASN A 37 -3.30 9.83 -22.67
C ASN A 37 -4.19 8.58 -22.52
N GLY A 38 -4.80 8.38 -21.36
CA GLY A 38 -5.61 7.19 -21.09
C GLY A 38 -6.94 7.50 -20.40
N ASN A 39 -7.68 6.45 -20.09
CA ASN A 39 -8.96 6.53 -19.36
C ASN A 39 -8.79 7.07 -17.92
N LYS A 40 -7.56 7.16 -17.39
CA LYS A 40 -7.26 7.66 -16.05
C LYS A 40 -6.93 9.15 -15.99
N ARG A 41 -6.95 9.85 -17.11
CA ARG A 41 -6.59 11.29 -17.18
C ARG A 41 -7.39 12.20 -16.26
N ASN A 42 -8.60 11.80 -15.92
CA ASN A 42 -9.53 12.61 -15.12
C ASN A 42 -9.67 12.14 -13.66
N ILE A 43 -8.97 11.09 -13.26
CA ILE A 43 -8.99 10.62 -11.87
C ILE A 43 -8.37 11.70 -10.96
N THR A 44 -9.07 12.04 -9.88
CA THR A 44 -8.61 13.01 -8.89
C THR A 44 -7.97 12.33 -7.67
N ILE A 45 -7.21 13.10 -6.88
CA ILE A 45 -6.65 12.65 -5.60
C ILE A 45 -7.78 12.23 -4.66
N ARG A 46 -8.88 13.00 -4.61
CA ARG A 46 -10.08 12.70 -3.82
C ARG A 46 -10.67 11.33 -4.16
N GLU A 47 -10.84 11.03 -5.46
CA GLU A 47 -11.37 9.75 -5.92
C GLU A 47 -10.47 8.56 -5.54
N LEU A 48 -9.15 8.74 -5.54
CA LEU A 48 -8.22 7.71 -5.05
C LEU A 48 -8.38 7.48 -3.54
N LEU A 49 -8.49 8.55 -2.75
CA LEU A 49 -8.65 8.47 -1.30
C LEU A 49 -9.98 7.84 -0.89
N PHE A 50 -11.06 8.10 -1.61
CA PHE A 50 -12.36 7.46 -1.39
C PHE A 50 -12.47 6.05 -1.97
N HIS A 51 -11.48 5.57 -2.72
CA HIS A 51 -11.57 4.32 -3.49
C HIS A 51 -12.73 4.32 -4.52
N GLU A 52 -12.96 5.46 -5.18
CA GLU A 52 -14.05 5.68 -6.13
C GLU A 52 -13.55 6.03 -7.54
N SER A 53 -12.29 5.76 -7.81
CA SER A 53 -11.64 6.06 -9.08
C SER A 53 -11.99 5.11 -10.21
N GLY A 54 -12.66 3.99 -9.93
CA GLY A 54 -12.92 2.92 -10.89
C GLY A 54 -11.72 1.98 -11.12
N LEU A 55 -10.62 2.16 -10.41
CA LEU A 55 -9.50 1.22 -10.48
C LEU A 55 -9.90 -0.14 -9.90
N PRO A 56 -9.44 -1.27 -10.50
CA PRO A 56 -9.69 -2.59 -9.94
C PRO A 56 -9.06 -2.73 -8.55
N PRO A 57 -9.53 -3.67 -7.71
CA PRO A 57 -9.02 -3.89 -6.35
C PRO A 57 -7.50 -4.06 -6.31
N TYR A 58 -6.97 -4.92 -7.17
CA TYR A 58 -5.55 -5.17 -7.35
C TYR A 58 -5.29 -5.81 -8.73
N ILE A 59 -4.01 -5.85 -9.13
CA ILE A 59 -3.54 -6.58 -10.30
C ILE A 59 -2.44 -7.53 -9.83
N ARG A 60 -2.50 -8.79 -10.24
CA ARG A 60 -1.46 -9.79 -9.92
C ARG A 60 -0.19 -9.54 -10.73
N PHE A 61 0.53 -8.46 -10.42
CA PHE A 61 1.76 -8.09 -11.15
C PHE A 61 2.83 -9.17 -11.10
N TYR A 62 2.90 -9.92 -10.00
CA TYR A 62 3.85 -11.01 -9.84
C TYR A 62 3.73 -12.12 -10.89
N LEU A 63 2.56 -12.27 -11.55
CA LEU A 63 2.43 -13.21 -12.66
C LEU A 63 3.30 -12.81 -13.85
N ASP A 64 3.65 -11.55 -14.00
CA ASP A 64 4.49 -11.09 -15.11
C ASP A 64 5.96 -11.48 -14.94
N ILE A 65 6.39 -11.83 -13.73
CA ILE A 65 7.75 -12.33 -13.49
C ILE A 65 7.86 -13.84 -13.58
N ILE A 66 6.73 -14.56 -13.66
CA ILE A 66 6.67 -16.01 -13.77
C ILE A 66 6.63 -16.41 -15.25
N ASP A 67 7.40 -17.43 -15.61
CA ASP A 67 7.31 -18.04 -16.94
C ASP A 67 6.02 -18.87 -17.03
N PRO A 68 5.03 -18.49 -17.84
CA PRO A 68 3.75 -19.20 -17.94
C PRO A 68 3.91 -20.63 -18.47
N ASN A 69 4.97 -20.91 -19.23
CA ASN A 69 5.23 -22.25 -19.75
C ASN A 69 5.79 -23.20 -18.69
N SER A 70 6.13 -22.69 -17.51
CA SER A 70 6.63 -23.48 -16.40
C SER A 70 5.57 -23.79 -15.34
N VAL A 71 4.34 -23.27 -15.49
CA VAL A 71 3.23 -23.51 -14.57
C VAL A 71 2.44 -24.73 -15.01
N HIS A 72 2.23 -25.66 -14.10
CA HIS A 72 1.44 -26.86 -14.35
C HIS A 72 -0.05 -26.60 -14.04
N GLY A 73 -0.89 -26.57 -15.05
CA GLY A 73 -2.32 -26.27 -14.91
C GLY A 73 -2.62 -24.81 -14.56
N PRO A 74 -3.71 -24.53 -13.84
CA PRO A 74 -4.02 -23.20 -13.34
C PRO A 74 -3.00 -22.77 -12.30
N TYR A 75 -2.76 -21.46 -12.17
CA TYR A 75 -1.82 -20.94 -11.18
C TYR A 75 -2.24 -21.20 -9.73
N SER A 76 -3.55 -21.24 -9.48
CA SER A 76 -4.15 -21.60 -8.19
C SER A 76 -5.42 -22.39 -8.39
N GLN A 77 -5.73 -23.29 -7.45
CA GLN A 77 -6.94 -24.12 -7.45
C GLN A 77 -7.42 -24.37 -6.01
N SER A 78 -8.61 -24.96 -5.86
CA SER A 78 -9.22 -25.19 -4.56
C SER A 78 -8.93 -26.54 -3.92
N TRP A 79 -8.11 -27.37 -4.56
CA TRP A 79 -7.70 -28.68 -4.05
C TRP A 79 -6.19 -28.85 -4.18
N VAL A 80 -5.60 -29.74 -3.36
CA VAL A 80 -4.19 -30.12 -3.41
C VAL A 80 -3.96 -31.20 -4.46
N ASP A 81 -2.86 -31.06 -5.21
CA ASP A 81 -2.32 -32.12 -6.10
C ASP A 81 -0.79 -32.11 -6.06
N GLU A 82 -0.15 -32.82 -6.99
CA GLU A 82 1.33 -32.91 -7.05
C GLU A 82 2.03 -31.58 -7.33
N TRP A 83 1.35 -30.61 -7.97
CA TRP A 83 1.88 -29.30 -8.36
C TRP A 83 1.41 -28.17 -7.44
N HIS A 84 0.20 -28.28 -6.87
CA HIS A 84 -0.43 -27.25 -6.03
C HIS A 84 -0.39 -27.69 -4.57
N ARG A 85 0.76 -27.51 -3.91
CA ARG A 85 1.01 -27.93 -2.53
C ARG A 85 1.09 -26.78 -1.55
N THR A 86 1.32 -25.55 -2.04
CA THR A 86 1.42 -24.39 -1.17
C THR A 86 0.03 -23.85 -0.85
N GLN A 87 -0.44 -24.10 0.34
CA GLN A 87 -1.72 -23.59 0.83
C GLN A 87 -1.58 -22.10 1.20
N VAL A 88 -2.43 -21.24 0.63
CA VAL A 88 -2.46 -19.81 0.85
C VAL A 88 -3.71 -19.37 1.64
N SER A 89 -4.78 -20.13 1.51
CA SER A 89 -6.00 -19.98 2.31
C SER A 89 -6.69 -21.33 2.49
N GLU A 90 -7.76 -21.40 3.28
CA GLU A 90 -8.49 -22.62 3.56
C GLU A 90 -8.84 -23.43 2.31
N HIS A 91 -9.15 -22.76 1.20
CA HIS A 91 -9.55 -23.36 -0.07
C HIS A 91 -8.73 -22.87 -1.25
N SER A 92 -7.46 -22.54 -1.06
CA SER A 92 -6.61 -22.06 -2.15
C SER A 92 -5.19 -22.60 -2.06
N TYR A 93 -4.81 -23.36 -3.09
CA TYR A 93 -3.49 -23.96 -3.26
C TYR A 93 -2.83 -23.40 -4.51
N TYR A 94 -1.57 -23.01 -4.39
CA TYR A 94 -0.79 -22.40 -5.47
C TYR A 94 0.26 -23.38 -6.01
N CYS A 95 0.49 -23.30 -7.32
CA CYS A 95 1.63 -23.93 -7.97
C CYS A 95 2.90 -23.19 -7.54
N SER A 96 3.84 -23.87 -6.91
CA SER A 96 5.06 -23.26 -6.34
C SER A 96 6.34 -23.67 -7.05
N ASP A 97 6.30 -24.61 -7.99
CA ASP A 97 7.47 -25.10 -8.72
C ASP A 97 7.67 -24.44 -10.10
N PHE A 98 6.94 -23.35 -10.36
CA PHE A 98 7.15 -22.52 -11.54
C PHE A 98 8.58 -21.95 -11.60
N LYS A 99 9.01 -21.52 -12.80
CA LYS A 99 10.25 -20.79 -13.04
C LYS A 99 9.97 -19.29 -13.21
N PHE A 100 10.92 -18.47 -12.78
CA PHE A 100 10.87 -17.05 -13.13
C PHE A 100 11.32 -16.84 -14.57
N ARG A 101 10.75 -15.86 -15.24
CA ARG A 101 11.18 -15.43 -16.57
C ARG A 101 12.65 -15.01 -16.51
N LYS A 102 13.40 -15.36 -17.54
CA LYS A 102 14.80 -14.98 -17.69
C LYS A 102 14.97 -13.47 -17.54
N GLY A 103 15.90 -13.05 -16.70
CA GLY A 103 16.23 -11.64 -16.50
C GLY A 103 15.29 -10.91 -15.53
N MET A 104 14.33 -11.58 -14.89
CA MET A 104 13.44 -10.94 -13.91
C MET A 104 13.97 -11.02 -12.49
N VAL A 105 14.49 -12.14 -12.06
CA VAL A 105 14.94 -12.39 -10.68
C VAL A 105 16.40 -12.79 -10.65
N SER A 106 17.11 -12.35 -9.62
CA SER A 106 18.51 -12.69 -9.32
C SER A 106 18.63 -13.07 -7.84
N ASP A 107 19.57 -13.93 -7.51
CA ASP A 107 19.98 -14.28 -6.15
C ASP A 107 20.88 -13.22 -5.50
N LYS A 108 21.34 -12.25 -6.29
CA LYS A 108 22.29 -11.20 -5.86
C LYS A 108 21.78 -9.80 -6.20
N ASN A 109 22.11 -8.87 -5.31
CA ASN A 109 22.01 -7.44 -5.60
C ASN A 109 23.02 -7.04 -6.65
N THR A 110 22.54 -6.43 -7.73
CA THR A 110 23.38 -5.87 -8.80
C THR A 110 22.74 -4.57 -9.29
N PRO A 111 23.42 -3.74 -10.09
CA PRO A 111 22.84 -2.49 -10.62
C PRO A 111 21.53 -2.67 -11.41
N ALA A 112 21.25 -3.87 -11.92
CA ALA A 112 20.01 -4.21 -12.61
C ALA A 112 18.93 -4.77 -11.67
N TYR A 113 19.31 -5.44 -10.60
CA TYR A 113 18.44 -6.17 -9.67
C TYR A 113 18.54 -5.54 -8.28
N THR A 114 17.74 -4.53 -8.03
CA THR A 114 17.79 -3.73 -6.79
C THR A 114 16.53 -3.81 -5.93
N LEU A 115 15.45 -4.41 -6.44
CA LEU A 115 14.22 -4.54 -5.69
C LEU A 115 14.27 -5.80 -4.82
N HIS A 116 14.55 -5.64 -3.54
CA HIS A 116 14.78 -6.73 -2.59
C HIS A 116 13.44 -7.29 -2.09
N MET A 117 13.06 -8.48 -2.55
CA MET A 117 11.77 -9.10 -2.26
C MET A 117 11.80 -10.06 -1.08
N ALA A 118 12.91 -10.75 -0.88
CA ALA A 118 13.16 -11.73 0.17
C ALA A 118 14.65 -12.10 0.22
N ASP A 119 15.07 -12.98 1.12
CA ASP A 119 16.45 -13.43 1.18
C ASP A 119 16.86 -14.09 -0.14
N GLY A 120 18.00 -13.67 -0.67
CA GLY A 120 18.50 -14.17 -1.95
C GLY A 120 17.54 -13.96 -3.13
N MET A 121 16.63 -12.98 -3.04
CA MET A 121 15.66 -12.72 -4.11
C MET A 121 15.56 -11.23 -4.43
N TRP A 122 16.12 -10.86 -5.56
CA TRP A 122 16.18 -9.49 -6.06
C TRP A 122 15.48 -9.40 -7.42
N LEU A 123 14.50 -8.51 -7.54
CA LEU A 123 13.78 -8.28 -8.78
C LEU A 123 14.46 -7.17 -9.59
N ASN A 124 14.39 -7.30 -10.92
CA ASN A 124 14.88 -6.29 -11.85
C ASN A 124 14.18 -4.94 -11.61
N LYS A 125 14.97 -3.88 -11.44
CA LYS A 125 14.46 -2.54 -11.12
C LYS A 125 13.47 -1.97 -12.14
N SER A 126 13.56 -2.40 -13.41
CA SER A 126 12.63 -1.97 -14.46
C SER A 126 11.19 -2.41 -14.21
N PHE A 127 10.98 -3.42 -13.35
CA PHE A 127 9.66 -3.95 -13.06
C PHE A 127 8.74 -2.92 -12.37
N LYS A 128 9.29 -2.00 -11.59
CA LYS A 128 8.55 -0.85 -11.05
C LYS A 128 7.80 -0.08 -12.14
N ASN A 129 8.49 0.22 -13.23
CA ASN A 129 7.86 0.89 -14.36
C ASN A 129 6.81 0.02 -15.05
N SER A 130 7.03 -1.29 -15.14
CA SER A 130 6.03 -2.22 -15.70
C SER A 130 4.73 -2.22 -14.89
N ILE A 131 4.80 -2.17 -13.55
CA ILE A 131 3.65 -2.01 -12.67
C ILE A 131 2.88 -0.73 -13.01
N LEU A 132 3.57 0.42 -13.07
CA LEU A 132 2.92 1.71 -13.36
C LEU A 132 2.29 1.73 -14.76
N GLN A 133 2.94 1.16 -15.75
CA GLN A 133 2.39 1.03 -17.10
C GLN A 133 1.16 0.11 -17.16
N ARG A 134 1.14 -0.98 -16.39
CA ARG A 134 -0.04 -1.84 -16.29
C ARG A 134 -1.20 -1.13 -15.58
N ILE A 135 -0.93 -0.36 -14.53
CA ILE A 135 -1.96 0.49 -13.90
C ILE A 135 -2.49 1.51 -14.92
N ALA A 136 -1.63 2.14 -15.71
CA ALA A 136 -2.04 3.11 -16.72
C ALA A 136 -2.96 2.50 -17.79
N LYS A 137 -2.77 1.22 -18.13
CA LYS A 137 -3.49 0.52 -19.21
C LYS A 137 -4.69 -0.30 -18.74
N CYS A 138 -4.85 -0.57 -17.45
CA CYS A 138 -5.97 -1.39 -16.99
C CYS A 138 -7.31 -0.70 -17.27
N GLU A 139 -8.38 -1.48 -17.41
CA GLU A 139 -9.72 -0.94 -17.54
C GLU A 139 -10.22 -0.34 -16.23
N LEU A 140 -11.14 0.60 -16.32
CA LEU A 140 -11.84 1.18 -15.18
C LEU A 140 -13.25 0.57 -15.08
N ASP A 141 -13.66 0.21 -13.88
CA ASP A 141 -14.96 -0.41 -13.59
C ASP A 141 -15.99 0.65 -13.11
N GLY A 142 -16.07 1.77 -13.82
CA GLY A 142 -16.98 2.86 -13.49
C GLY A 142 -16.65 3.58 -12.16
N LYS A 143 -17.33 4.69 -11.91
CA LYS A 143 -17.15 5.46 -10.66
C LYS A 143 -18.07 4.90 -9.57
N ARG A 144 -17.58 3.91 -8.84
CA ARG A 144 -18.24 3.30 -7.69
C ARG A 144 -17.20 2.99 -6.61
N TYR A 145 -17.64 2.75 -5.41
CA TYR A 145 -16.74 2.30 -4.35
C TYR A 145 -16.20 0.89 -4.66
N VAL A 146 -14.91 0.82 -4.88
CA VAL A 146 -14.13 -0.43 -4.98
C VAL A 146 -12.81 -0.21 -4.25
N TYR A 147 -12.63 -0.87 -3.09
CA TYR A 147 -11.36 -0.81 -2.39
C TYR A 147 -10.22 -1.23 -3.31
N SER A 148 -9.29 -0.32 -3.57
CA SER A 148 -8.21 -0.52 -4.53
C SER A 148 -6.86 -0.16 -3.93
N ASP A 149 -5.92 -1.10 -3.99
CA ASP A 149 -4.51 -0.87 -3.64
C ASP A 149 -3.81 0.03 -4.66
N LEU A 150 -4.23 -0.04 -5.92
CA LEU A 150 -3.60 0.67 -7.03
C LEU A 150 -3.69 2.20 -6.87
N GLY A 151 -4.78 2.68 -6.28
CA GLY A 151 -4.93 4.11 -5.97
C GLY A 151 -3.83 4.62 -5.06
N PHE A 152 -3.45 3.84 -4.05
CA PHE A 152 -2.39 4.22 -3.12
C PHE A 152 -0.99 4.07 -3.70
N VAL A 153 -0.78 3.14 -4.63
CA VAL A 153 0.45 3.11 -5.45
C VAL A 153 0.59 4.40 -6.27
N LEU A 154 -0.50 4.89 -6.88
CA LEU A 154 -0.49 6.16 -7.61
C LEU A 154 -0.28 7.36 -6.67
N LEU A 155 -0.90 7.38 -5.50
CA LEU A 155 -0.68 8.45 -4.50
C LEU A 155 0.78 8.51 -4.03
N GLN A 156 1.43 7.36 -3.83
CA GLN A 156 2.89 7.34 -3.58
C GLN A 156 3.65 8.05 -4.70
N GLN A 157 3.34 7.74 -5.96
CA GLN A 157 4.02 8.37 -7.10
C GLN A 157 3.77 9.89 -7.17
N VAL A 158 2.57 10.34 -6.77
CA VAL A 158 2.29 11.79 -6.61
C VAL A 158 3.16 12.40 -5.53
N VAL A 159 3.24 11.76 -4.35
CA VAL A 159 4.10 12.23 -3.24
C VAL A 159 5.55 12.33 -3.70
N GLU A 160 6.11 11.27 -4.28
CA GLU A 160 7.49 11.23 -4.75
C GLU A 160 7.76 12.26 -5.86
N LYS A 161 6.77 12.51 -6.73
CA LYS A 161 6.88 13.54 -7.78
C LYS A 161 6.89 14.96 -7.23
N VAL A 162 6.04 15.25 -6.24
CA VAL A 162 5.90 16.60 -5.67
C VAL A 162 7.05 16.93 -4.71
N THR A 163 7.53 15.93 -3.98
CA THR A 163 8.60 16.12 -2.98
C THR A 163 10.01 15.94 -3.56
N GLU A 164 10.12 15.30 -4.72
CA GLU A 164 11.38 14.85 -5.33
C GLU A 164 12.20 13.93 -4.40
N LEU A 165 11.53 13.28 -3.44
CA LEU A 165 12.11 12.33 -2.48
C LEU A 165 11.37 11.00 -2.53
N PRO A 166 12.05 9.86 -2.29
CA PRO A 166 11.40 8.61 -1.95
C PRO A 166 10.44 8.80 -0.76
N MET A 167 9.27 8.17 -0.83
CA MET A 167 8.20 8.39 0.17
C MET A 167 8.63 7.99 1.59
N ASP A 168 9.42 6.94 1.75
CA ASP A 168 9.94 6.50 3.04
C ASP A 168 10.87 7.55 3.66
N LEU A 169 11.76 8.17 2.88
CA LEU A 169 12.63 9.24 3.35
C LEU A 169 11.85 10.52 3.68
N TYR A 170 10.84 10.85 2.86
CA TYR A 170 9.97 11.99 3.12
C TYR A 170 9.23 11.82 4.46
N LEU A 171 8.61 10.67 4.68
CA LEU A 171 7.88 10.36 5.93
C LEU A 171 8.79 10.31 7.15
N ALA A 172 9.98 9.72 7.01
CA ALA A 172 10.98 9.70 8.08
C ALA A 172 11.36 11.12 8.51
N ARG A 173 11.57 12.04 7.55
CA ARG A 173 11.94 13.43 7.79
C ARG A 173 10.80 14.26 8.40
N GLU A 174 9.59 14.15 7.82
CA GLU A 174 8.48 15.03 8.17
C GLU A 174 7.72 14.57 9.43
N PHE A 175 7.65 13.24 9.67
CA PHE A 175 6.83 12.67 10.73
C PHE A 175 7.62 11.78 11.69
N TYR A 176 8.21 10.68 11.22
CA TYR A 176 8.63 9.62 12.12
C TYR A 176 9.79 10.02 13.03
N ALA A 177 10.85 10.60 12.49
CA ALA A 177 11.97 11.07 13.30
C ALA A 177 11.57 12.23 14.25
N PRO A 178 10.85 13.28 13.78
CA PRO A 178 10.41 14.35 14.68
C PRO A 178 9.39 13.94 15.75
N MET A 179 8.63 12.84 15.53
CA MET A 179 7.73 12.25 16.53
C MET A 179 8.45 11.31 17.49
N GLY A 180 9.73 11.01 17.26
CA GLY A 180 10.51 10.06 18.05
C GLY A 180 10.13 8.59 17.78
N LEU A 181 9.55 8.27 16.61
CA LEU A 181 9.20 6.89 16.25
C LEU A 181 10.46 6.15 15.78
N GLN A 182 10.87 5.15 16.54
CA GLN A 182 12.11 4.42 16.30
C GLN A 182 11.92 3.13 15.51
N ARG A 183 10.69 2.59 15.51
CA ARG A 183 10.33 1.29 14.94
C ARG A 183 9.33 1.42 13.79
N THR A 184 8.91 2.64 13.42
CA THR A 184 8.03 2.92 12.29
C THR A 184 8.87 3.25 11.07
N MET A 185 8.94 2.32 10.11
CA MET A 185 9.77 2.47 8.93
C MET A 185 9.43 1.46 7.84
N PHE A 186 9.80 1.77 6.62
CA PHE A 186 9.94 0.79 5.55
C PHE A 186 11.29 0.09 5.65
N LEU A 187 11.42 -1.08 5.03
CA LEU A 187 12.69 -1.83 4.92
C LEU A 187 13.40 -2.03 6.28
N PRO A 188 12.74 -2.64 7.28
CA PRO A 188 13.22 -2.66 8.65
C PRO A 188 14.57 -3.38 8.82
N LEU A 189 14.96 -4.28 7.91
CA LEU A 189 16.25 -4.97 7.92
C LEU A 189 17.45 -4.04 7.69
N THR A 190 17.22 -2.77 7.33
CA THR A 190 18.27 -1.74 7.30
C THR A 190 18.69 -1.29 8.70
N LYS A 191 17.87 -1.57 9.72
CA LYS A 191 18.10 -1.15 11.11
C LYS A 191 18.00 -2.30 12.12
N PHE A 192 17.11 -3.25 11.90
CA PHE A 192 16.80 -4.33 12.83
C PHE A 192 17.21 -5.68 12.25
N THR A 193 17.47 -6.63 13.16
CA THR A 193 17.66 -8.03 12.80
C THR A 193 16.30 -8.75 12.68
N LYS A 194 16.28 -9.91 12.00
CA LYS A 194 15.06 -10.71 11.91
C LYS A 194 14.51 -11.16 13.26
N ALA A 195 15.37 -11.36 14.25
CA ALA A 195 14.97 -11.74 15.61
C ALA A 195 14.12 -10.67 16.32
N GLU A 196 14.19 -9.42 15.85
CA GLU A 196 13.45 -8.28 16.39
C GLU A 196 12.16 -7.97 15.60
N ILE A 197 11.89 -8.73 14.53
CA ILE A 197 10.77 -8.47 13.61
C ILE A 197 9.88 -9.71 13.58
N MET A 198 8.56 -9.51 13.73
CA MET A 198 7.59 -10.59 13.55
C MET A 198 7.58 -11.06 12.09
N PRO A 199 7.58 -12.38 11.83
CA PRO A 199 7.36 -12.91 10.48
C PRO A 199 6.05 -12.40 9.88
N THR A 200 6.07 -12.07 8.59
CA THR A 200 4.90 -11.53 7.87
C THR A 200 4.16 -12.60 7.08
N ALA A 201 4.81 -13.69 6.73
CA ALA A 201 4.19 -14.86 6.10
C ALA A 201 5.03 -16.11 6.35
N SER A 202 4.36 -17.27 6.42
CA SER A 202 4.99 -18.58 6.39
C SER A 202 4.80 -19.22 5.03
N ASN A 203 5.82 -19.91 4.54
CA ASN A 203 5.79 -20.67 3.29
C ASN A 203 5.20 -19.87 2.11
N ASP A 204 5.72 -18.65 1.90
CA ASP A 204 5.23 -17.77 0.84
C ASP A 204 5.38 -18.42 -0.55
N PHE A 205 4.29 -18.50 -1.30
CA PHE A 205 4.25 -19.22 -2.57
C PHE A 205 5.13 -18.61 -3.66
N LEU A 206 5.27 -17.27 -3.68
CA LEU A 206 6.05 -16.55 -4.70
C LEU A 206 7.54 -16.58 -4.37
N ARG A 207 7.87 -16.35 -3.09
CA ARG A 207 9.26 -16.22 -2.62
C ARG A 207 9.82 -17.53 -2.09
N ARG A 208 8.95 -18.57 -1.89
CA ARG A 208 9.30 -19.96 -1.51
C ARG A 208 10.11 -20.06 -0.22
N GLN A 209 9.78 -19.18 0.73
CA GLN A 209 10.42 -19.12 2.04
C GLN A 209 9.50 -18.44 3.05
N ASP A 210 9.82 -18.54 4.32
CA ASP A 210 9.20 -17.71 5.35
C ASP A 210 9.66 -16.27 5.19
N ILE A 211 8.74 -15.33 5.32
CA ILE A 211 9.00 -13.90 5.10
C ILE A 211 9.10 -13.20 6.46
N CYS A 212 10.29 -12.70 6.76
CA CYS A 212 10.56 -11.92 7.97
C CYS A 212 11.41 -10.69 7.63
N GLY A 213 10.92 -9.50 7.96
CA GLY A 213 11.56 -8.23 7.63
C GLY A 213 11.32 -7.74 6.19
N TYR A 214 10.57 -8.49 5.40
CA TYR A 214 10.08 -8.09 4.09
C TYR A 214 8.57 -7.99 4.09
N VAL A 215 8.02 -7.11 3.25
CA VAL A 215 6.57 -6.91 3.15
C VAL A 215 5.87 -8.17 2.64
N HIS A 216 4.73 -8.52 3.27
CA HIS A 216 3.90 -9.65 2.81
C HIS A 216 3.32 -9.40 1.43
N ASP A 217 2.75 -8.22 1.18
CA ASP A 217 2.07 -7.87 -0.07
C ASP A 217 3.01 -7.98 -1.29
N GLU A 218 2.60 -8.76 -2.30
CA GLU A 218 3.42 -9.04 -3.47
C GLU A 218 3.63 -7.81 -4.35
N THR A 219 2.64 -6.92 -4.45
CA THR A 219 2.79 -5.66 -5.20
C THR A 219 3.84 -4.78 -4.54
N ALA A 220 3.75 -4.60 -3.24
CA ALA A 220 4.73 -3.82 -2.49
C ALA A 220 6.12 -4.46 -2.52
N ALA A 221 6.22 -5.79 -2.48
CA ALA A 221 7.49 -6.49 -2.66
C ALA A 221 8.08 -6.24 -4.05
N CYS A 222 7.27 -6.31 -5.10
CA CYS A 222 7.66 -5.99 -6.47
C CYS A 222 8.00 -4.49 -6.67
N MET A 223 7.53 -3.62 -5.78
CA MET A 223 7.92 -2.20 -5.71
C MET A 223 9.21 -1.97 -4.90
N GLY A 224 9.83 -3.04 -4.38
CA GLY A 224 11.07 -2.98 -3.59
C GLY A 224 10.84 -2.76 -2.10
N GLY A 225 9.65 -3.06 -1.58
CA GLY A 225 9.31 -2.97 -0.16
C GLY A 225 8.78 -1.61 0.28
N VAL A 226 8.90 -0.56 -0.54
CA VAL A 226 8.31 0.77 -0.30
C VAL A 226 7.18 0.98 -1.30
N SER A 227 5.94 0.89 -0.82
CA SER A 227 4.76 1.10 -1.67
C SER A 227 3.65 1.82 -0.90
N GLY A 228 2.85 2.58 -1.62
CA GLY A 228 1.77 3.37 -1.01
C GLY A 228 0.65 2.53 -0.43
N ASN A 229 0.47 1.29 -0.89
CA ASN A 229 -0.56 0.38 -0.40
C ASN A 229 -0.14 -0.46 0.80
N ALA A 230 1.16 -0.78 0.92
CA ALA A 230 1.72 -1.66 1.96
C ALA A 230 3.25 -1.47 2.08
N GLY A 231 3.86 -2.04 3.15
CA GLY A 231 5.32 -2.06 3.32
C GLY A 231 5.82 -1.38 4.59
N LEU A 232 4.98 -0.63 5.30
CA LEU A 232 5.36 -0.03 6.58
C LEU A 232 5.39 -1.11 7.68
N PHE A 233 6.45 -1.10 8.46
CA PHE A 233 6.59 -1.85 9.72
C PHE A 233 6.51 -0.86 10.89
N SER A 234 5.90 -1.29 11.99
CA SER A 234 5.73 -0.47 13.18
C SER A 234 5.43 -1.33 14.41
N THR A 235 5.18 -0.69 15.53
CA THR A 235 4.58 -1.27 16.74
C THR A 235 3.21 -0.65 16.99
N ALA A 236 2.35 -1.34 17.73
CA ALA A 236 1.03 -0.81 18.11
C ALA A 236 1.13 0.55 18.82
N GLU A 237 2.14 0.69 19.71
CA GLU A 237 2.39 1.94 20.42
C GLU A 237 2.73 3.10 19.47
N GLU A 238 3.61 2.88 18.50
CA GLU A 238 4.02 3.94 17.59
C GLU A 238 2.91 4.30 16.59
N VAL A 239 2.11 3.31 16.14
CA VAL A 239 0.89 3.57 15.37
C VAL A 239 -0.10 4.41 16.19
N ALA A 240 -0.29 4.09 17.48
CA ALA A 240 -1.16 4.87 18.37
C ALA A 240 -0.69 6.32 18.50
N LYS A 241 0.62 6.60 18.54
CA LYS A 241 1.17 7.97 18.56
C LYS A 241 0.79 8.74 17.28
N VAL A 242 0.83 8.10 16.12
CA VAL A 242 0.39 8.73 14.86
C VAL A 242 -1.10 9.10 14.91
N TYR A 243 -1.96 8.18 15.36
CA TYR A 243 -3.38 8.48 15.50
C TYR A 243 -3.67 9.51 16.61
N GLN A 244 -2.89 9.49 17.69
CA GLN A 244 -2.99 10.52 18.74
C GLN A 244 -2.65 11.91 18.19
N MET A 245 -1.64 12.04 17.34
CA MET A 245 -1.31 13.28 16.64
C MET A 245 -2.51 13.78 15.82
N LEU A 246 -3.19 12.91 15.09
CA LEU A 246 -4.39 13.26 14.32
C LEU A 246 -5.55 13.67 15.21
N LEU A 247 -5.80 12.96 16.33
CA LEU A 247 -6.85 13.27 17.31
C LEU A 247 -6.60 14.61 17.99
N ASN A 248 -5.35 14.99 18.19
CA ASN A 248 -4.96 16.30 18.74
C ASN A 248 -4.92 17.40 17.68
N GLY A 249 -5.59 17.22 16.53
CA GLY A 249 -5.64 18.25 15.48
C GLY A 249 -4.28 18.54 14.85
N GLY A 250 -3.41 17.52 14.73
CA GLY A 250 -2.12 17.64 14.06
C GLY A 250 -0.95 17.97 14.98
N GLU A 251 -1.12 17.88 16.30
CA GLU A 251 -0.08 18.18 17.29
C GLU A 251 0.32 16.95 18.09
N PHE A 252 1.61 16.79 18.33
CA PHE A 252 2.15 15.74 19.19
C PHE A 252 3.37 16.26 19.95
N ASN A 253 3.37 16.08 21.29
CA ASN A 253 4.42 16.55 22.22
C ASN A 253 4.80 18.02 22.01
N GLY A 254 3.80 18.91 21.86
CA GLY A 254 4.00 20.35 21.68
C GLY A 254 4.50 20.76 20.30
N LYS A 255 4.67 19.81 19.37
CA LYS A 255 5.05 20.11 18.00
C LYS A 255 3.88 19.91 17.05
N ARG A 256 3.66 20.89 16.17
CA ARG A 256 2.64 20.82 15.12
C ARG A 256 3.22 20.20 13.85
N PHE A 257 2.54 19.17 13.36
CA PHE A 257 2.86 18.42 12.14
C PHE A 257 1.94 18.78 10.99
N LEU A 258 0.65 19.00 11.32
CA LEU A 258 -0.41 19.36 10.39
C LEU A 258 -1.27 20.48 11.01
N SER A 259 -1.94 21.27 10.20
CA SER A 259 -2.94 22.21 10.69
C SER A 259 -4.17 21.46 11.22
N GLU A 260 -4.86 22.06 12.19
CA GLU A 260 -6.11 21.52 12.72
C GLU A 260 -7.18 21.43 11.62
N ALA A 261 -7.21 22.40 10.71
CA ALA A 261 -8.14 22.40 9.59
C ALA A 261 -7.93 21.20 8.67
N THR A 262 -6.67 20.85 8.33
CA THR A 262 -6.35 19.68 7.54
C THR A 262 -6.72 18.39 8.27
N CYS A 263 -6.35 18.24 9.54
CA CYS A 263 -6.74 17.08 10.33
C CYS A 263 -8.24 16.90 10.36
N ARG A 264 -8.99 17.96 10.67
CA ARG A 264 -10.45 17.93 10.71
C ARG A 264 -11.02 17.52 9.35
N LEU A 265 -10.58 18.14 8.25
CA LEU A 265 -11.06 17.81 6.91
C LEU A 265 -10.92 16.32 6.63
N PHE A 266 -9.69 15.78 6.78
CA PHE A 266 -9.41 14.39 6.40
C PHE A 266 -10.05 13.35 7.32
N THR A 267 -10.29 13.67 8.59
CA THR A 267 -10.91 12.75 9.55
C THR A 267 -12.44 12.81 9.55
N THR A 268 -13.05 13.92 9.08
CA THR A 268 -14.51 14.08 9.10
C THR A 268 -15.17 13.89 7.74
N GLU A 269 -14.52 14.27 6.64
CA GLU A 269 -15.12 14.17 5.31
C GLU A 269 -15.44 12.71 4.97
N LYS A 270 -16.64 12.50 4.42
CA LYS A 270 -17.18 11.20 4.07
C LYS A 270 -17.68 11.24 2.62
N SER A 271 -17.49 10.15 1.91
CA SER A 271 -18.03 9.96 0.57
C SER A 271 -19.56 10.05 0.56
N ALA A 272 -20.11 10.57 -0.54
CA ALA A 272 -21.55 10.59 -0.78
C ALA A 272 -22.12 9.22 -1.18
N ILE A 273 -21.28 8.28 -1.64
CA ILE A 273 -21.73 7.00 -2.17
C ILE A 273 -21.23 5.77 -1.38
N SER A 274 -20.38 5.99 -0.39
CA SER A 274 -19.82 4.91 0.44
C SER A 274 -19.56 5.38 1.87
N ARG A 275 -19.24 4.44 2.76
CA ARG A 275 -18.82 4.76 4.12
C ARG A 275 -17.40 5.37 4.22
N ARG A 276 -16.65 5.41 3.11
CA ARG A 276 -15.25 5.86 3.14
C ARG A 276 -15.10 7.34 3.46
N GLY A 277 -14.10 7.63 4.29
CA GLY A 277 -13.53 8.95 4.44
C GLY A 277 -12.32 9.13 3.52
N LEU A 278 -11.67 10.28 3.58
CA LEU A 278 -10.46 10.57 2.81
C LEU A 278 -9.29 9.68 3.29
N GLY A 279 -9.18 8.51 2.69
CA GLY A 279 -8.20 7.48 3.01
C GLY A 279 -8.55 6.62 4.23
N PHE A 280 -9.52 7.01 5.04
CA PHE A 280 -9.97 6.25 6.21
C PHE A 280 -11.21 5.41 5.93
N ASP A 281 -11.39 4.35 6.69
CA ASP A 281 -12.64 3.65 6.84
C ASP A 281 -13.45 4.30 7.99
N LYS A 282 -14.78 4.35 7.84
CA LYS A 282 -15.69 4.96 8.81
C LYS A 282 -16.83 3.99 9.13
N PRO A 283 -17.56 4.19 10.26
CA PRO A 283 -18.74 3.40 10.54
C PRO A 283 -19.77 3.48 9.41
N ASP A 284 -20.40 2.36 9.11
CA ASP A 284 -21.55 2.31 8.22
C ASP A 284 -22.83 2.24 9.07
N VAL A 285 -23.44 3.39 9.29
CA VAL A 285 -24.66 3.49 10.08
C VAL A 285 -25.90 2.96 9.35
N SER A 286 -25.83 2.83 8.02
CA SER A 286 -26.93 2.33 7.19
C SER A 286 -26.97 0.81 7.10
N ILE A 287 -25.82 0.14 7.19
CA ILE A 287 -25.67 -1.33 7.10
C ILE A 287 -24.73 -1.82 8.20
N VAL A 288 -25.25 -1.90 9.43
CA VAL A 288 -24.48 -2.28 10.64
C VAL A 288 -23.67 -3.57 10.45
N LYS A 289 -24.21 -4.58 9.74
CA LYS A 289 -23.49 -5.85 9.47
C LYS A 289 -22.25 -5.69 8.56
N ARG A 290 -22.11 -4.58 7.87
CA ARG A 290 -20.95 -4.26 7.00
C ARG A 290 -20.04 -3.18 7.60
N SER A 291 -20.41 -2.65 8.75
CA SER A 291 -19.56 -1.69 9.47
C SER A 291 -18.28 -2.38 9.95
N PRO A 292 -17.11 -1.77 9.78
CA PRO A 292 -15.86 -2.26 10.35
C PRO A 292 -15.76 -2.03 11.86
N CYS A 293 -16.74 -1.33 12.43
CA CYS A 293 -16.79 -0.90 13.83
C CYS A 293 -17.94 -1.56 14.57
N ALA A 294 -17.88 -1.60 15.90
CA ALA A 294 -18.99 -1.99 16.74
C ALA A 294 -20.23 -1.11 16.47
N PRO A 295 -21.45 -1.64 16.64
CA PRO A 295 -22.68 -0.87 16.43
C PRO A 295 -22.80 0.38 17.32
N SER A 296 -22.14 0.39 18.47
CA SER A 296 -22.07 1.51 19.41
C SER A 296 -21.02 2.56 19.05
N ALA A 297 -20.19 2.32 18.02
CA ALA A 297 -19.17 3.28 17.63
C ALA A 297 -19.80 4.57 17.09
N PRO A 298 -19.41 5.77 17.59
CA PRO A 298 -19.93 7.01 17.11
C PRO A 298 -19.51 7.26 15.64
N GLU A 299 -20.29 8.02 14.91
CA GLU A 299 -20.06 8.32 13.48
C GLU A 299 -18.73 9.04 13.21
N ALA A 300 -18.21 9.72 14.23
CA ALA A 300 -16.92 10.43 14.18
C ALA A 300 -15.70 9.49 14.13
N VAL A 301 -15.86 8.20 14.42
CA VAL A 301 -14.77 7.22 14.38
C VAL A 301 -14.20 7.10 12.97
N TYR A 302 -12.91 7.02 12.88
CA TYR A 302 -12.16 6.76 11.66
C TYR A 302 -10.98 5.83 11.94
N GLY A 303 -10.58 5.06 10.97
CA GLY A 303 -9.48 4.11 11.12
C GLY A 303 -9.19 3.36 9.84
N HIS A 304 -8.44 2.29 9.95
CA HIS A 304 -8.19 1.35 8.86
C HIS A 304 -7.78 0.00 9.44
N THR A 305 -8.01 -1.07 8.69
CA THR A 305 -7.54 -2.41 9.02
C THR A 305 -6.34 -2.79 8.17
N GLY A 306 -5.57 -3.79 8.62
CA GLY A 306 -4.47 -4.35 7.85
C GLY A 306 -4.54 -5.89 7.87
N PHE A 307 -4.05 -6.53 6.81
CA PHE A 307 -4.04 -7.99 6.71
C PHE A 307 -3.10 -8.65 7.75
N THR A 308 -1.98 -8.02 8.02
CA THR A 308 -0.97 -8.49 9.01
C THR A 308 -1.01 -7.71 10.32
N GLY A 309 -2.09 -6.99 10.59
CA GLY A 309 -2.23 -6.16 11.79
C GLY A 309 -1.85 -4.72 11.58
#